data_5e2f276245604e2ad69a5d978033aaee
#
_entry.id   5e2f276245604e2ad69a5d978033aaee
#
_cell.length_a   1.000
_cell.length_b   1.000
_cell.length_c   1.000
_cell.angle_alpha   90.00
_cell.angle_beta   90.00
_cell.angle_gamma   90.00
#
_symmetry.space_group_name_H-M   'P 1'
#
loop_
_entity.id
_entity.type
_entity.pdbx_description
1 polymer ?
#
loop_
_entity_poly.entity_id
_entity_poly.type
_entity_poly.pdbx_seq_one_letter_code
_entity_poly.pdbx_strand_id
1 'polypeptide(L)'
;SAERYDQNAEKIREGINRYLWMPDKGYYGQYLYGRNFNSLSPRSEALGEALCVLFGIADEQSGKSIIRNVPVMEYGIPCIYPQIPGIPPYHNNAVWPFVQSYWALASAKAGNEKSVLESIATVYRPAALFLTNKENFVASTGDYAGTQINSGNMLWSLSGSIALVHKILFGIEFQSGSLALHPLVPKALEGKRSLTGFRYRDMILDIEVEGYGNRIRSFLLDGVAEERHVVPSSLKGQHRVMIILDGFSEADSQTVRVAYTVAPETPSVSINEKELAWTAVESAAGYIVLCNGKIAAHTSQCTFPVQKSGYSEY
;
A
#
# COMPACT_ATOMS: atom_id res chain seq x y z
N SER A 1 18.20 23.08 8.49
CA SER A 1 19.26 22.35 7.77
C SER A 1 18.75 20.97 7.38
N ALA A 2 19.35 20.32 6.39
CA ALA A 2 19.04 18.95 5.97
C ALA A 2 19.08 17.98 7.15
N GLU A 3 20.12 18.05 7.96
CA GLU A 3 20.31 17.23 9.17
C GLU A 3 19.10 17.23 10.12
N ARG A 4 18.42 18.37 10.29
CA ARG A 4 17.20 18.45 11.12
C ARG A 4 16.04 17.64 10.50
N TYR A 5 15.92 17.66 9.16
CA TYR A 5 14.89 16.88 8.48
C TYR A 5 15.19 15.39 8.55
N ASP A 6 16.46 15.00 8.41
CA ASP A 6 16.89 13.62 8.54
C ASP A 6 16.62 13.08 9.96
N GLN A 7 16.94 13.85 10.99
CA GLN A 7 16.64 13.50 12.39
C GLN A 7 15.13 13.36 12.64
N ASN A 8 14.31 14.24 12.05
CA ASN A 8 12.86 14.15 12.20
C ASN A 8 12.30 12.94 11.45
N ALA A 9 12.79 12.66 10.24
CA ALA A 9 12.39 11.48 9.47
C ALA A 9 12.70 10.18 10.23
N GLU A 10 13.88 10.10 10.86
CA GLU A 10 14.26 8.95 11.68
C GLU A 10 13.33 8.76 12.89
N LYS A 11 13.04 9.83 13.63
CA LYS A 11 12.10 9.78 14.76
C LYS A 11 10.69 9.32 14.34
N ILE A 12 10.22 9.77 13.17
CA ILE A 12 8.93 9.35 12.61
C ILE A 12 8.98 7.86 12.25
N ARG A 13 10.05 7.41 11.59
CA ARG A 13 10.25 6.00 11.24
C ARG A 13 10.23 5.10 12.48
N GLU A 14 11.02 5.46 13.50
CA GLU A 14 11.04 4.74 14.78
C GLU A 14 9.66 4.72 15.46
N GLY A 15 8.96 5.86 15.47
CA GLY A 15 7.62 5.99 16.05
C GLY A 15 6.60 5.10 15.33
N ILE A 16 6.57 5.10 14.00
CA ILE A 16 5.67 4.24 13.20
C ILE A 16 5.94 2.77 13.51
N ASN A 17 7.19 2.32 13.43
CA ASN A 17 7.55 0.93 13.69
C ASN A 17 7.22 0.50 15.13
N ARG A 18 7.44 1.38 16.09
CA ARG A 18 7.22 1.07 17.51
C ARG A 18 5.75 1.01 17.90
N TYR A 19 4.93 1.91 17.36
CA TYR A 19 3.58 2.11 17.85
C TYR A 19 2.47 1.60 16.94
N LEU A 20 2.74 1.44 15.64
CA LEU A 20 1.72 1.03 14.68
C LEU A 20 1.91 -0.39 14.15
N TRP A 21 3.10 -0.99 14.24
CA TRP A 21 3.33 -2.34 13.77
C TRP A 21 2.53 -3.38 14.57
N MET A 22 1.80 -4.25 13.87
CA MET A 22 1.03 -5.36 14.44
C MET A 22 1.71 -6.69 14.07
N PRO A 23 2.53 -7.27 14.97
CA PRO A 23 3.30 -8.48 14.65
C PRO A 23 2.45 -9.70 14.29
N ASP A 24 1.28 -9.81 14.90
CA ASP A 24 0.29 -10.88 14.67
C ASP A 24 -0.38 -10.80 13.30
N LYS A 25 -0.44 -9.60 12.72
CA LYS A 25 -1.02 -9.35 11.40
C LYS A 25 0.03 -9.19 10.30
N GLY A 26 1.24 -8.74 10.63
CA GLY A 26 2.33 -8.51 9.71
C GLY A 26 2.18 -7.26 8.84
N TYR A 27 1.45 -6.24 9.34
CA TYR A 27 1.29 -4.92 8.75
C TYR A 27 0.98 -3.88 9.84
N TYR A 28 0.86 -2.60 9.47
CA TYR A 28 0.62 -1.51 10.42
C TYR A 28 -0.85 -1.32 10.74
N GLY A 29 -1.15 -0.89 11.96
CA GLY A 29 -2.46 -0.35 12.32
C GLY A 29 -2.60 1.10 11.85
N GLN A 30 -3.83 1.53 11.61
CA GLN A 30 -4.14 2.77 10.93
C GLN A 30 -3.66 4.03 11.66
N TYR A 31 -3.93 4.12 12.96
CA TYR A 31 -3.54 5.27 13.81
C TYR A 31 -3.71 4.94 15.29
N LEU A 32 -3.12 5.76 16.14
CA LEU A 32 -3.35 5.75 17.57
C LEU A 32 -4.53 6.66 17.93
N TYR A 33 -5.42 6.19 18.79
CA TYR A 33 -6.50 6.97 19.36
C TYR A 33 -6.48 6.85 20.89
N GLY A 34 -7.22 7.72 21.57
CA GLY A 34 -7.26 7.83 23.03
C GLY A 34 -6.89 9.23 23.49
N ARG A 35 -7.28 9.59 24.71
CA ARG A 35 -7.04 10.91 25.28
C ARG A 35 -5.73 10.98 26.04
N ASN A 36 -5.57 10.15 27.07
CA ASN A 36 -4.38 10.11 27.91
C ASN A 36 -3.55 8.84 27.65
N PHE A 37 -4.20 7.78 27.22
CA PHE A 37 -3.57 6.51 26.89
C PHE A 37 -3.92 6.10 25.46
N ASN A 38 -2.90 5.81 24.69
CA ASN A 38 -3.07 5.49 23.28
C ASN A 38 -3.44 4.02 23.06
N SER A 39 -4.44 3.80 22.24
CA SER A 39 -4.83 2.49 21.72
C SER A 39 -4.66 2.47 20.19
N LEU A 40 -4.24 1.35 19.64
CA LEU A 40 -4.01 1.20 18.22
C LEU A 40 -5.31 0.81 17.49
N SER A 41 -5.69 1.55 16.46
CA SER A 41 -6.73 1.12 15.52
C SER A 41 -6.24 -0.08 14.73
N PRO A 42 -6.91 -1.25 14.80
CA PRO A 42 -6.45 -2.48 14.17
C PRO A 42 -6.78 -2.56 12.67
N ARG A 43 -7.29 -1.49 12.06
CA ARG A 43 -7.57 -1.42 10.63
C ARG A 43 -6.28 -1.22 9.85
N SER A 44 -6.20 -1.81 8.65
CA SER A 44 -5.20 -1.40 7.66
C SER A 44 -5.65 -0.14 6.94
N GLU A 45 -4.69 0.68 6.49
CA GLU A 45 -4.92 1.82 5.61
C GLU A 45 -3.93 1.72 4.44
N ALA A 46 -4.49 1.52 3.22
CA ALA A 46 -3.74 1.07 2.06
C ALA A 46 -2.61 2.03 1.62
N LEU A 47 -2.86 3.35 1.69
CA LEU A 47 -1.84 4.33 1.27
C LEU A 47 -0.69 4.40 2.26
N GLY A 48 -0.99 4.42 3.56
CA GLY A 48 0.02 4.42 4.62
C GLY A 48 0.91 3.19 4.55
N GLU A 49 0.32 2.01 4.35
CA GLU A 49 1.07 0.76 4.15
C GLU A 49 2.01 0.84 2.94
N ALA A 50 1.48 1.30 1.79
CA ALA A 50 2.29 1.47 0.58
C ALA A 50 3.45 2.45 0.78
N LEU A 51 3.21 3.58 1.46
CA LEU A 51 4.23 4.58 1.75
C LEU A 51 5.29 4.07 2.73
N CYS A 52 4.90 3.23 3.72
CA CYS A 52 5.86 2.59 4.63
C CYS A 52 6.86 1.71 3.87
N VAL A 53 6.39 0.98 2.86
CA VAL A 53 7.28 0.18 1.99
C VAL A 53 8.13 1.07 1.09
N LEU A 54 7.53 2.06 0.43
CA LEU A 54 8.21 2.89 -0.58
C LEU A 54 9.31 3.76 0.03
N PHE A 55 9.06 4.36 1.19
CA PHE A 55 10.02 5.24 1.86
C PHE A 55 10.99 4.51 2.80
N GLY A 56 10.93 3.17 2.88
CA GLY A 56 11.84 2.40 3.72
C GLY A 56 11.59 2.61 5.22
N ILE A 57 10.35 2.94 5.61
CA ILE A 57 9.90 2.92 7.01
C ILE A 57 9.87 1.47 7.47
N ALA A 58 9.23 0.59 6.70
CA ALA A 58 9.34 -0.85 6.82
C ALA A 58 10.68 -1.31 6.22
N ASP A 59 11.39 -2.21 6.91
CA ASP A 59 12.53 -2.92 6.34
C ASP A 59 12.07 -3.89 5.22
N GLU A 60 13.00 -4.54 4.56
CA GLU A 60 12.69 -5.43 3.43
C GLU A 60 11.74 -6.57 3.82
N GLN A 61 11.95 -7.20 4.97
CA GLN A 61 11.14 -8.31 5.45
C GLN A 61 9.72 -7.85 5.82
N SER A 62 9.63 -6.76 6.55
CA SER A 62 8.34 -6.13 6.91
C SER A 62 7.61 -5.64 5.66
N GLY A 63 8.31 -5.09 4.67
CA GLY A 63 7.73 -4.67 3.40
C GLY A 63 7.12 -5.84 2.61
N LYS A 64 7.81 -6.98 2.53
CA LYS A 64 7.27 -8.21 1.94
C LYS A 64 6.06 -8.72 2.74
N SER A 65 6.13 -8.66 4.07
CA SER A 65 5.02 -9.04 4.96
C SER A 65 3.78 -8.17 4.73
N ILE A 66 3.92 -6.85 4.63
CA ILE A 66 2.84 -5.91 4.34
C ILE A 66 2.12 -6.31 3.04
N ILE A 67 2.86 -6.44 1.94
CA ILE A 67 2.25 -6.75 0.64
C ILE A 67 1.56 -8.11 0.62
N ARG A 68 2.06 -9.07 1.38
CA ARG A 68 1.49 -10.40 1.50
C ARG A 68 0.21 -10.42 2.35
N ASN A 69 0.19 -9.70 3.46
CA ASN A 69 -0.80 -9.86 4.52
C ASN A 69 -1.89 -8.78 4.55
N VAL A 70 -1.65 -7.58 4.01
CA VAL A 70 -2.70 -6.56 3.94
C VAL A 70 -3.86 -7.07 3.09
N PRO A 71 -5.11 -7.04 3.62
CA PRO A 71 -6.26 -7.59 2.92
C PRO A 71 -6.59 -6.84 1.63
N VAL A 72 -6.72 -7.57 0.52
CA VAL A 72 -7.20 -7.07 -0.77
C VAL A 72 -8.56 -7.65 -1.09
N MET A 73 -9.42 -6.88 -1.76
CA MET A 73 -10.76 -7.32 -2.16
C MET A 73 -10.81 -7.72 -3.63
N GLU A 74 -11.98 -8.14 -4.11
CA GLU A 74 -12.16 -8.65 -5.47
C GLU A 74 -11.67 -7.68 -6.55
N TYR A 75 -11.94 -6.38 -6.39
CA TYR A 75 -11.63 -5.38 -7.39
C TYR A 75 -10.43 -4.49 -7.04
N GLY A 76 -9.70 -4.78 -5.97
CA GLY A 76 -8.48 -4.10 -5.59
C GLY A 76 -8.32 -3.91 -4.09
N ILE A 77 -7.31 -3.14 -3.71
CA ILE A 77 -7.07 -2.85 -2.29
C ILE A 77 -8.07 -1.80 -1.79
N PRO A 78 -8.88 -2.11 -0.75
CA PRO A 78 -9.74 -1.10 -0.14
C PRO A 78 -8.88 -0.09 0.62
N CYS A 79 -9.26 1.19 0.62
CA CYS A 79 -8.52 2.19 1.38
C CYS A 79 -8.44 1.84 2.86
N ILE A 80 -9.50 1.23 3.41
CA ILE A 80 -9.59 0.84 4.83
C ILE A 80 -10.14 -0.58 4.93
N TYR A 81 -9.60 -1.42 5.81
CA TYR A 81 -10.11 -2.75 6.12
C TYR A 81 -9.87 -3.14 7.59
N PRO A 82 -10.84 -3.80 8.30
CA PRO A 82 -12.23 -4.04 7.88
C PRO A 82 -13.03 -2.75 7.76
N GLN A 83 -14.16 -2.83 7.05
CA GLN A 83 -15.01 -1.68 6.79
C GLN A 83 -15.65 -1.13 8.06
N ILE A 84 -15.95 0.16 8.07
CA ILE A 84 -16.61 0.85 9.18
C ILE A 84 -18.12 0.68 9.01
N PRO A 85 -18.87 0.26 10.06
CA PRO A 85 -20.30 0.07 9.97
C PRO A 85 -21.03 1.39 9.69
N GLY A 86 -22.12 1.33 8.92
CA GLY A 86 -22.97 2.48 8.63
C GLY A 86 -22.36 3.58 7.74
N ILE A 87 -21.11 3.41 7.28
CA ILE A 87 -20.44 4.39 6.41
C ILE A 87 -20.51 3.91 4.95
N PRO A 88 -21.10 4.74 4.05
CA PRO A 88 -21.20 4.38 2.64
C PRO A 88 -19.83 4.33 1.94
N PRO A 89 -19.73 3.66 0.77
CA PRO A 89 -18.48 3.57 0.01
C PRO A 89 -17.99 4.95 -0.45
N TYR A 90 -16.77 5.32 0.00
CA TYR A 90 -15.96 6.44 -0.50
C TYR A 90 -14.49 6.19 -0.18
N HIS A 91 -14.05 6.29 1.10
CA HIS A 91 -12.82 5.65 1.58
C HIS A 91 -13.11 4.27 2.16
N ASN A 92 -14.30 4.11 2.75
CA ASN A 92 -14.80 2.84 3.24
C ASN A 92 -15.33 1.99 2.08
N ASN A 93 -14.89 0.73 1.96
CA ASN A 93 -15.25 -0.19 0.86
C ASN A 93 -15.03 0.41 -0.54
N ALA A 94 -13.96 1.17 -0.72
CA ALA A 94 -13.63 1.75 -2.02
C ALA A 94 -12.16 1.56 -2.38
N VAL A 95 -11.92 1.38 -3.67
CA VAL A 95 -10.60 1.44 -4.30
C VAL A 95 -10.44 2.82 -4.95
N TRP A 96 -9.32 3.44 -4.67
CA TRP A 96 -8.90 4.68 -5.33
C TRP A 96 -7.74 4.35 -6.26
N PRO A 97 -7.86 4.55 -7.58
CA PRO A 97 -6.81 4.17 -8.53
C PRO A 97 -5.43 4.75 -8.21
N PHE A 98 -5.35 5.97 -7.66
CA PHE A 98 -4.07 6.52 -7.25
C PHE A 98 -3.47 5.77 -6.05
N VAL A 99 -4.27 5.39 -5.05
CA VAL A 99 -3.85 4.55 -3.92
C VAL A 99 -3.40 3.18 -4.41
N GLN A 100 -4.19 2.57 -5.31
CA GLN A 100 -3.81 1.30 -5.95
C GLN A 100 -2.49 1.39 -6.71
N SER A 101 -2.20 2.55 -7.30
CA SER A 101 -0.93 2.76 -8.01
C SER A 101 0.26 2.84 -7.06
N TYR A 102 0.12 3.50 -5.89
CA TYR A 102 1.13 3.45 -4.85
C TYR A 102 1.32 2.03 -4.29
N TRP A 103 0.23 1.30 -4.11
CA TRP A 103 0.27 -0.11 -3.72
C TRP A 103 1.01 -0.97 -4.75
N ALA A 104 0.78 -0.74 -6.04
CA ALA A 104 1.49 -1.43 -7.12
C ALA A 104 3.01 -1.15 -7.08
N LEU A 105 3.40 0.11 -6.86
CA LEU A 105 4.82 0.49 -6.71
C LEU A 105 5.45 -0.19 -5.49
N ALA A 106 4.74 -0.23 -4.37
CA ALA A 106 5.18 -0.93 -3.16
C ALA A 106 5.29 -2.46 -3.40
N SER A 107 4.31 -3.03 -4.12
CA SER A 107 4.33 -4.44 -4.52
C SER A 107 5.50 -4.79 -5.43
N ALA A 108 5.84 -3.90 -6.37
CA ALA A 108 7.00 -4.07 -7.23
C ALA A 108 8.31 -4.00 -6.43
N LYS A 109 8.42 -3.05 -5.49
CA LYS A 109 9.57 -2.95 -4.59
C LYS A 109 9.74 -4.19 -3.71
N ALA A 110 8.63 -4.79 -3.26
CA ALA A 110 8.63 -6.05 -2.49
C ALA A 110 8.83 -7.30 -3.36
N GLY A 111 8.82 -7.19 -4.69
CA GLY A 111 8.97 -8.31 -5.63
C GLY A 111 7.74 -9.20 -5.77
N ASN A 112 6.55 -8.75 -5.36
CA ASN A 112 5.32 -9.53 -5.42
C ASN A 112 4.64 -9.41 -6.79
N GLU A 113 4.89 -10.39 -7.66
CA GLU A 113 4.37 -10.45 -9.03
C GLU A 113 2.84 -10.39 -9.10
N LYS A 114 2.18 -11.18 -8.27
CA LYS A 114 0.71 -11.30 -8.27
C LYS A 114 0.05 -9.98 -7.90
N SER A 115 0.53 -9.33 -6.85
CA SER A 115 0.01 -8.03 -6.42
C SER A 115 0.21 -6.94 -7.47
N VAL A 116 1.35 -6.96 -8.20
CA VAL A 116 1.59 -6.05 -9.33
C VAL A 116 0.60 -6.32 -10.46
N LEU A 117 0.41 -7.58 -10.88
CA LEU A 117 -0.51 -7.93 -11.97
C LEU A 117 -1.96 -7.56 -11.61
N GLU A 118 -2.40 -7.89 -10.40
CA GLU A 118 -3.73 -7.52 -9.90
C GLU A 118 -3.91 -5.99 -9.87
N SER A 119 -2.89 -5.25 -9.45
CA SER A 119 -2.94 -3.78 -9.43
C SER A 119 -3.05 -3.17 -10.83
N ILE A 120 -2.34 -3.72 -11.82
CA ILE A 120 -2.47 -3.31 -13.23
C ILE A 120 -3.93 -3.51 -13.69
N ALA A 121 -4.50 -4.68 -13.45
CA ALA A 121 -5.89 -4.97 -13.79
C ALA A 121 -6.87 -4.02 -13.08
N THR A 122 -6.66 -3.77 -11.79
CA THR A 122 -7.48 -2.87 -10.97
C THR A 122 -7.50 -1.44 -11.50
N VAL A 123 -6.37 -0.90 -11.95
CA VAL A 123 -6.27 0.47 -12.45
C VAL A 123 -6.82 0.59 -13.87
N TYR A 124 -6.50 -0.36 -14.75
CA TYR A 124 -6.88 -0.26 -16.18
C TYR A 124 -8.30 -0.74 -16.46
N ARG A 125 -8.87 -1.68 -15.67
CA ARG A 125 -10.25 -2.16 -15.86
C ARG A 125 -11.27 -1.01 -15.86
N PRO A 126 -11.37 -0.14 -14.83
CA PRO A 126 -12.33 0.96 -14.85
C PRO A 126 -12.03 1.98 -15.95
N ALA A 127 -10.76 2.26 -16.24
CA ALA A 127 -10.40 3.18 -17.32
C ALA A 127 -10.88 2.66 -18.69
N ALA A 128 -10.76 1.36 -18.95
CA ALA A 128 -11.23 0.75 -20.19
C ALA A 128 -12.77 0.66 -20.28
N LEU A 129 -13.45 0.37 -19.15
CA LEU A 129 -14.90 0.24 -19.12
C LEU A 129 -15.63 1.57 -19.25
N PHE A 130 -15.09 2.63 -18.64
CA PHE A 130 -15.76 3.93 -18.52
C PHE A 130 -15.12 5.01 -19.40
N LEU A 131 -14.06 4.68 -20.11
CA LEU A 131 -13.29 5.56 -21.01
C LEU A 131 -12.84 6.87 -20.33
N THR A 132 -12.61 6.79 -19.03
CA THR A 132 -12.12 7.90 -18.21
C THR A 132 -11.42 7.41 -16.96
N ASN A 133 -10.54 8.23 -16.39
CA ASN A 133 -9.93 7.96 -15.11
C ASN A 133 -10.88 8.41 -13.98
N LYS A 134 -11.53 7.46 -13.34
CA LYS A 134 -12.41 7.68 -12.20
C LYS A 134 -11.63 7.95 -10.92
N GLU A 135 -12.27 8.68 -10.00
CA GLU A 135 -11.71 8.97 -8.69
C GLU A 135 -11.64 7.71 -7.82
N ASN A 136 -12.72 6.96 -7.77
CA ASN A 136 -12.85 5.75 -6.98
C ASN A 136 -13.92 4.81 -7.55
N PHE A 137 -14.04 3.61 -6.98
CA PHE A 137 -15.10 2.65 -7.23
C PHE A 137 -15.24 1.69 -6.05
N VAL A 138 -16.36 0.98 -5.95
CA VAL A 138 -16.65 0.06 -4.85
C VAL A 138 -15.70 -1.14 -4.88
N ALA A 139 -15.00 -1.39 -3.77
CA ALA A 139 -13.99 -2.46 -3.69
C ALA A 139 -14.59 -3.86 -3.79
N SER A 140 -15.82 -4.06 -3.30
CA SER A 140 -16.51 -5.36 -3.29
C SER A 140 -17.22 -5.70 -4.59
N THR A 141 -17.62 -4.71 -5.40
CA THR A 141 -18.44 -4.92 -6.61
C THR A 141 -17.79 -4.40 -7.89
N GLY A 142 -16.79 -3.52 -7.77
CA GLY A 142 -16.19 -2.82 -8.91
C GLY A 142 -17.09 -1.77 -9.55
N ASP A 143 -18.19 -1.41 -8.90
CA ASP A 143 -19.16 -0.43 -9.42
C ASP A 143 -18.71 0.99 -9.11
N TYR A 144 -18.60 1.82 -10.14
CA TYR A 144 -18.22 3.22 -9.99
C TYR A 144 -19.40 4.12 -9.58
N ALA A 145 -20.64 3.70 -9.83
CA ALA A 145 -21.84 4.43 -9.44
C ALA A 145 -22.24 4.19 -7.98
N GLY A 146 -21.67 3.16 -7.34
CA GLY A 146 -21.99 2.77 -5.97
C GLY A 146 -21.29 3.57 -4.88
N THR A 147 -20.44 4.55 -5.22
CA THR A 147 -19.74 5.38 -4.24
C THR A 147 -20.46 6.69 -3.97
N GLN A 148 -20.29 7.23 -2.76
CA GLN A 148 -20.96 8.45 -2.29
C GLN A 148 -20.63 9.67 -3.16
N ILE A 149 -19.38 9.81 -3.57
CA ILE A 149 -18.88 10.86 -4.47
C ILE A 149 -17.93 10.20 -5.46
N ASN A 150 -18.05 10.58 -6.73
CA ASN A 150 -17.16 10.07 -7.76
C ASN A 150 -16.99 11.07 -8.90
N SER A 151 -15.75 11.47 -9.16
CA SER A 151 -15.38 12.36 -10.25
C SER A 151 -14.75 11.57 -11.40
N GLY A 152 -14.95 12.06 -12.63
CA GLY A 152 -14.21 11.62 -13.81
C GLY A 152 -13.01 12.51 -14.10
N ASN A 153 -12.20 12.11 -15.10
CA ASN A 153 -11.01 12.85 -15.57
C ASN A 153 -10.00 13.18 -14.44
N MET A 154 -9.80 12.25 -13.52
CA MET A 154 -8.92 12.46 -12.37
C MET A 154 -7.46 12.34 -12.77
N LEU A 155 -6.72 13.44 -12.70
CA LEU A 155 -5.30 13.50 -13.07
C LEU A 155 -4.41 12.59 -12.24
N TRP A 156 -4.67 12.45 -10.95
CA TRP A 156 -3.89 11.53 -10.10
C TRP A 156 -4.09 10.05 -10.46
N SER A 157 -5.30 9.66 -10.88
CA SER A 157 -5.55 8.31 -11.39
C SER A 157 -4.84 8.10 -12.74
N LEU A 158 -4.81 9.10 -13.61
CA LEU A 158 -4.06 9.07 -14.86
C LEU A 158 -2.54 8.99 -14.61
N SER A 159 -2.01 9.78 -13.67
CA SER A 159 -0.59 9.72 -13.32
C SER A 159 -0.21 8.36 -12.75
N GLY A 160 -1.11 7.72 -12.00
CA GLY A 160 -0.96 6.35 -11.55
C GLY A 160 -0.86 5.36 -12.71
N SER A 161 -1.75 5.46 -13.71
CA SER A 161 -1.70 4.62 -14.91
C SER A 161 -0.36 4.74 -15.65
N ILE A 162 0.17 5.96 -15.79
CA ILE A 162 1.48 6.21 -16.38
C ILE A 162 2.61 5.65 -15.52
N ALA A 163 2.50 5.79 -14.20
CA ALA A 163 3.50 5.28 -13.26
C ALA A 163 3.63 3.75 -13.32
N LEU A 164 2.54 3.00 -13.51
CA LEU A 164 2.60 1.54 -13.70
C LEU A 164 3.51 1.15 -14.87
N VAL A 165 3.44 1.88 -15.99
CA VAL A 165 4.31 1.63 -17.15
C VAL A 165 5.75 2.06 -16.84
N HIS A 166 5.97 3.34 -16.51
CA HIS A 166 7.31 3.89 -16.39
C HIS A 166 8.07 3.35 -15.17
N LYS A 167 7.43 3.33 -14.00
CA LYS A 167 8.11 2.99 -12.75
C LYS A 167 8.12 1.51 -12.41
N ILE A 168 7.22 0.71 -13.01
CA ILE A 168 7.19 -0.74 -12.77
C ILE A 168 7.70 -1.49 -14.00
N LEU A 169 7.00 -1.40 -15.15
CA LEU A 169 7.36 -2.22 -16.31
C LEU A 169 8.70 -1.83 -16.94
N PHE A 170 9.10 -0.55 -16.88
CA PHE A 170 10.43 -0.07 -17.25
C PHE A 170 11.35 0.18 -16.05
N GLY A 171 10.81 0.22 -14.84
CA GLY A 171 11.57 0.35 -13.60
C GLY A 171 12.32 1.66 -13.45
N ILE A 172 11.83 2.76 -14.03
CA ILE A 172 12.51 4.05 -14.04
C ILE A 172 12.55 4.66 -12.63
N GLU A 173 13.76 4.88 -12.13
CA GLU A 173 14.03 5.53 -10.85
C GLU A 173 14.99 6.70 -11.03
N PHE A 174 14.56 7.90 -10.66
CA PHE A 174 15.38 9.11 -10.72
C PHE A 174 16.29 9.19 -9.49
N GLN A 175 17.59 9.24 -9.74
CA GLN A 175 18.62 9.42 -8.72
C GLN A 175 19.37 10.74 -8.94
N SER A 176 20.13 11.22 -7.95
CA SER A 176 20.81 12.51 -8.03
C SER A 176 21.82 12.62 -9.19
N GLY A 177 22.50 11.53 -9.51
CA GLY A 177 23.56 11.46 -10.54
C GLY A 177 23.27 10.51 -11.70
N SER A 178 22.12 9.85 -11.72
CA SER A 178 21.80 8.83 -12.71
C SER A 178 20.29 8.58 -12.85
N LEU A 179 19.92 7.84 -13.87
CA LEU A 179 18.64 7.17 -14.03
C LEU A 179 18.88 5.68 -13.82
N ALA A 180 18.34 5.11 -12.75
CA ALA A 180 18.37 3.66 -12.55
C ALA A 180 17.17 2.99 -13.23
N LEU A 181 17.33 1.74 -13.65
CA LEU A 181 16.28 0.94 -14.28
C LEU A 181 16.17 -0.42 -13.60
N HIS A 182 15.05 -0.61 -12.89
CA HIS A 182 14.73 -1.83 -12.14
C HIS A 182 13.35 -2.36 -12.55
N PRO A 183 13.19 -2.86 -13.80
CA PRO A 183 11.90 -3.33 -14.28
C PRO A 183 11.40 -4.53 -13.51
N LEU A 184 10.09 -4.58 -13.29
CA LEU A 184 9.37 -5.77 -12.89
C LEU A 184 8.26 -6.06 -13.89
N VAL A 185 8.34 -7.21 -14.53
CA VAL A 185 7.40 -7.65 -15.55
C VAL A 185 6.73 -8.94 -15.10
N PRO A 186 5.43 -8.94 -14.79
CA PRO A 186 4.70 -10.17 -14.51
C PRO A 186 4.82 -11.19 -15.66
N LYS A 187 4.88 -12.48 -15.32
CA LYS A 187 4.97 -13.57 -16.32
C LYS A 187 3.85 -13.51 -17.36
N ALA A 188 2.64 -13.14 -16.93
CA ALA A 188 1.49 -12.99 -17.83
C ALA A 188 1.68 -11.87 -18.88
N LEU A 189 2.64 -10.99 -18.67
CA LEU A 189 3.01 -9.90 -19.58
C LEU A 189 4.38 -10.13 -20.25
N GLU A 190 4.89 -11.35 -20.23
CA GLU A 190 6.17 -11.70 -20.88
C GLU A 190 6.21 -11.22 -22.33
N GLY A 191 7.37 -10.76 -22.75
CA GLY A 191 7.60 -10.34 -24.14
C GLY A 191 8.46 -9.09 -24.22
N LYS A 192 8.48 -8.53 -25.43
CA LYS A 192 9.26 -7.34 -25.73
C LYS A 192 8.39 -6.08 -25.60
N ARG A 193 8.95 -5.05 -24.99
CA ARG A 193 8.35 -3.72 -24.89
C ARG A 193 9.39 -2.63 -25.08
N SER A 194 8.97 -1.49 -25.60
CA SER A 194 9.86 -0.36 -25.83
C SER A 194 9.23 0.96 -25.39
N LEU A 195 10.05 1.83 -24.83
CA LEU A 195 9.75 3.22 -24.54
C LEU A 195 10.71 4.08 -25.36
N THR A 196 10.21 4.72 -26.40
CA THR A 196 11.03 5.49 -27.35
C THR A 196 10.92 6.99 -27.10
N GLY A 197 12.03 7.70 -27.31
CA GLY A 197 12.06 9.15 -27.18
C GLY A 197 11.89 9.67 -25.74
N PHE A 198 12.20 8.85 -24.73
CA PHE A 198 12.11 9.26 -23.33
C PHE A 198 13.16 10.33 -23.01
N ARG A 199 12.70 11.52 -22.65
CA ARG A 199 13.58 12.65 -22.37
C ARG A 199 14.01 12.66 -20.90
N TYR A 200 15.31 12.62 -20.68
CA TYR A 200 15.91 12.74 -19.35
C TYR A 200 17.10 13.70 -19.41
N ARG A 201 16.97 14.88 -18.79
CA ARG A 201 17.96 15.96 -18.87
C ARG A 201 18.32 16.30 -20.33
N ASP A 202 19.60 16.24 -20.70
CA ASP A 202 20.11 16.57 -22.04
C ASP A 202 20.12 15.35 -22.98
N MET A 203 19.50 14.23 -22.59
CA MET A 203 19.48 13.02 -23.41
C MET A 203 18.07 12.60 -23.81
N ILE A 204 18.00 11.81 -24.85
CA ILE A 204 16.82 11.09 -25.33
C ILE A 204 17.15 9.60 -25.29
N LEU A 205 16.33 8.83 -24.58
CA LEU A 205 16.54 7.41 -24.38
C LEU A 205 15.50 6.59 -25.16
N ASP A 206 15.97 5.58 -25.87
CA ASP A 206 15.16 4.47 -26.35
C ASP A 206 15.44 3.27 -25.46
N ILE A 207 14.44 2.87 -24.65
CA ILE A 207 14.57 1.80 -23.66
C ILE A 207 13.77 0.59 -24.14
N GLU A 208 14.43 -0.55 -24.22
CA GLU A 208 13.84 -1.83 -24.57
C GLU A 208 14.00 -2.82 -23.43
N VAL A 209 12.89 -3.48 -23.04
CA VAL A 209 12.87 -4.53 -22.02
C VAL A 209 12.27 -5.78 -22.62
N GLU A 210 12.94 -6.91 -22.53
CA GLU A 210 12.51 -8.22 -23.04
C GLU A 210 12.51 -9.26 -21.92
N GLY A 211 11.53 -10.16 -21.94
CA GLY A 211 11.36 -11.24 -20.98
C GLY A 211 10.36 -10.91 -19.86
N TYR A 212 10.54 -11.52 -18.70
CA TYR A 212 9.69 -11.35 -17.52
C TYR A 212 10.50 -11.45 -16.22
N GLY A 213 9.90 -11.05 -15.11
CA GLY A 213 10.51 -11.07 -13.78
C GLY A 213 11.13 -9.73 -13.40
N ASN A 214 12.04 -9.77 -12.45
CA ASN A 214 12.81 -8.62 -11.97
C ASN A 214 14.33 -8.90 -11.92
N ARG A 215 14.76 -10.10 -12.33
CA ARG A 215 16.18 -10.44 -12.42
C ARG A 215 16.71 -10.02 -13.79
N ILE A 216 17.60 -9.03 -13.78
CA ILE A 216 18.25 -8.54 -15.00
C ILE A 216 19.41 -9.49 -15.33
N ARG A 217 19.29 -10.21 -16.46
CA ARG A 217 20.34 -11.04 -17.02
C ARG A 217 21.36 -10.22 -17.81
N SER A 218 20.89 -9.18 -18.50
CA SER A 218 21.72 -8.32 -19.33
C SER A 218 21.19 -6.90 -19.33
N PHE A 219 22.08 -5.95 -19.13
CA PHE A 219 21.82 -4.53 -19.28
C PHE A 219 22.87 -3.91 -20.20
N LEU A 220 22.46 -3.36 -21.32
CA LEU A 220 23.36 -2.74 -22.30
C LEU A 220 22.98 -1.26 -22.45
N LEU A 221 23.98 -0.38 -22.34
CA LEU A 221 23.88 1.03 -22.70
C LEU A 221 24.72 1.24 -23.98
N ASP A 222 24.07 1.61 -25.08
CA ASP A 222 24.67 1.76 -26.41
C ASP A 222 25.46 0.52 -26.87
N GLY A 223 24.97 -0.67 -26.50
CA GLY A 223 25.58 -1.95 -26.81
C GLY A 223 26.72 -2.37 -25.86
N VAL A 224 27.08 -1.54 -24.88
CA VAL A 224 28.10 -1.85 -23.87
C VAL A 224 27.44 -2.30 -22.58
N ALA A 225 27.95 -3.35 -21.95
CA ALA A 225 27.42 -3.88 -20.69
C ALA A 225 27.65 -2.88 -19.53
N GLU A 226 26.60 -2.64 -18.73
CA GLU A 226 26.64 -1.79 -17.55
C GLU A 226 26.09 -2.56 -16.33
N GLU A 227 26.98 -2.89 -15.39
CA GLU A 227 26.67 -3.77 -14.26
C GLU A 227 25.76 -3.14 -13.20
N ARG A 228 25.77 -1.81 -13.08
CA ARG A 228 24.98 -1.09 -12.06
C ARG A 228 23.56 -0.80 -12.50
N HIS A 229 23.19 -1.14 -13.73
CA HIS A 229 21.87 -0.90 -14.32
C HIS A 229 21.46 0.57 -14.29
N VAL A 230 22.39 1.47 -14.53
CA VAL A 230 22.18 2.92 -14.49
C VAL A 230 22.58 3.61 -15.78
N VAL A 231 21.91 4.73 -16.09
CA VAL A 231 22.30 5.65 -17.15
C VAL A 231 22.81 6.92 -16.48
N PRO A 232 24.12 7.29 -16.67
CA PRO A 232 24.68 8.49 -16.06
C PRO A 232 24.01 9.77 -16.52
N SER A 233 23.70 10.66 -15.59
CA SER A 233 23.01 11.94 -15.89
C SER A 233 23.84 12.93 -16.71
N SER A 234 25.14 12.68 -16.89
CA SER A 234 26.06 13.49 -17.67
C SER A 234 26.01 13.25 -19.18
N LEU A 235 25.36 12.16 -19.60
CA LEU A 235 25.22 11.83 -21.02
C LEU A 235 24.32 12.86 -21.74
N LYS A 236 24.58 13.03 -23.07
CA LYS A 236 23.85 13.98 -23.91
C LYS A 236 23.55 13.35 -25.27
N GLY A 237 22.43 13.75 -25.86
CA GLY A 237 22.04 13.24 -27.19
C GLY A 237 21.20 11.97 -27.10
N GLN A 238 21.26 11.14 -28.15
CA GLN A 238 20.48 9.91 -28.24
C GLN A 238 21.27 8.71 -27.71
N HIS A 239 20.62 7.91 -26.85
CA HIS A 239 21.17 6.69 -26.29
C HIS A 239 20.13 5.57 -26.31
N ARG A 240 20.61 4.33 -26.35
CA ARG A 240 19.75 3.14 -26.32
C ARG A 240 20.09 2.27 -25.13
N VAL A 241 19.03 1.87 -24.39
CA VAL A 241 19.14 0.89 -23.31
C VAL A 241 18.42 -0.39 -23.73
N MET A 242 19.07 -1.54 -23.56
CA MET A 242 18.48 -2.86 -23.76
C MET A 242 18.60 -3.67 -22.49
N ILE A 243 17.48 -4.18 -21.99
CA ILE A 243 17.38 -4.98 -20.75
C ILE A 243 16.77 -6.33 -21.09
N ILE A 244 17.41 -7.41 -20.65
CA ILE A 244 16.86 -8.77 -20.73
C ILE A 244 16.60 -9.29 -19.32
N LEU A 245 15.35 -9.68 -19.10
CA LEU A 245 14.91 -10.31 -17.86
C LEU A 245 14.82 -11.83 -18.04
N ASP A 246 15.14 -12.61 -16.99
CA ASP A 246 15.09 -14.07 -17.02
C ASP A 246 14.43 -14.70 -15.79
N GLY A 247 13.41 -14.05 -15.25
CA GLY A 247 12.61 -14.52 -14.11
C GLY A 247 12.73 -13.64 -12.88
N PHE A 248 12.30 -14.16 -11.76
CA PHE A 248 12.35 -13.47 -10.48
C PHE A 248 13.57 -13.88 -9.67
N SER A 249 14.19 -12.92 -8.97
CA SER A 249 15.26 -13.19 -8.01
C SER A 249 14.72 -13.98 -6.81
N GLU A 250 13.56 -13.56 -6.31
CA GLU A 250 12.76 -14.27 -5.32
C GLU A 250 11.30 -14.18 -5.76
N ALA A 251 10.65 -15.32 -5.99
CA ALA A 251 9.26 -15.36 -6.40
C ALA A 251 8.36 -15.22 -5.16
N ASP A 252 7.63 -14.11 -5.05
CA ASP A 252 6.52 -13.97 -4.12
C ASP A 252 5.24 -13.66 -4.89
N SER A 253 4.23 -14.51 -4.68
CA SER A 253 2.92 -14.40 -5.32
C SER A 253 1.77 -14.57 -4.32
N GLN A 254 2.04 -14.38 -3.02
CA GLN A 254 1.03 -14.51 -1.98
C GLN A 254 0.33 -13.16 -1.74
N THR A 255 -1.00 -13.20 -1.66
CA THR A 255 -1.86 -12.09 -1.28
C THR A 255 -3.03 -12.62 -0.45
N VAL A 256 -3.47 -11.89 0.54
CA VAL A 256 -4.66 -12.24 1.33
C VAL A 256 -5.88 -11.60 0.67
N ARG A 257 -6.69 -12.43 0.00
CA ARG A 257 -7.95 -11.97 -0.58
C ARG A 257 -9.10 -12.16 0.41
N VAL A 258 -9.89 -11.12 0.61
CA VAL A 258 -11.00 -11.08 1.56
C VAL A 258 -12.31 -10.65 0.89
N ALA A 259 -13.41 -11.10 1.48
CA ALA A 259 -14.73 -10.57 1.16
C ALA A 259 -15.00 -9.24 1.90
N TYR A 260 -16.04 -8.54 1.50
CA TYR A 260 -16.56 -7.41 2.25
C TYR A 260 -16.89 -7.84 3.69
N THR A 261 -16.29 -7.15 4.65
CA THR A 261 -16.49 -7.44 6.08
C THR A 261 -16.57 -6.14 6.85
N VAL A 262 -17.68 -5.95 7.53
CA VAL A 262 -17.91 -4.80 8.40
C VAL A 262 -17.40 -5.13 9.81
N ALA A 263 -16.64 -4.22 10.40
CA ALA A 263 -16.26 -4.33 11.80
C ALA A 263 -17.51 -4.32 12.70
N PRO A 264 -17.47 -4.95 13.89
CA PRO A 264 -18.55 -4.80 14.86
C PRO A 264 -18.84 -3.32 15.16
N GLU A 265 -20.08 -3.01 15.44
CA GLU A 265 -20.46 -1.66 15.87
C GLU A 265 -19.82 -1.31 17.23
N THR A 266 -19.62 -0.03 17.47
CA THR A 266 -19.10 0.43 18.77
C THR A 266 -20.22 0.31 19.81
N PRO A 267 -20.00 -0.40 20.91
CA PRO A 267 -21.01 -0.50 21.98
C PRO A 267 -21.23 0.85 22.66
N SER A 268 -22.45 1.09 23.10
CA SER A 268 -22.73 2.21 24.02
C SER A 268 -22.21 1.85 25.41
N VAL A 269 -21.30 2.67 25.93
CA VAL A 269 -20.59 2.42 27.19
C VAL A 269 -21.07 3.38 28.27
N SER A 270 -21.26 2.86 29.48
CA SER A 270 -21.52 3.62 30.69
C SER A 270 -20.56 3.19 31.80
N ILE A 271 -20.21 4.12 32.66
CA ILE A 271 -19.35 3.84 33.83
C ILE A 271 -19.93 4.47 35.07
N ASN A 272 -19.87 3.75 36.19
CA ASN A 272 -20.17 4.24 37.53
C ASN A 272 -19.01 3.91 38.48
N GLU A 273 -19.17 4.20 39.78
CA GLU A 273 -18.10 3.99 40.76
C GLU A 273 -17.67 2.52 40.94
N LYS A 274 -18.44 1.57 40.45
CA LYS A 274 -18.23 0.12 40.72
C LYS A 274 -17.99 -0.67 39.44
N GLU A 275 -18.57 -0.21 38.32
CA GLU A 275 -18.72 -1.03 37.15
C GLU A 275 -18.65 -0.20 35.85
N LEU A 276 -17.94 -0.72 34.87
CA LEU A 276 -18.03 -0.37 33.45
C LEU A 276 -19.06 -1.32 32.83
N ALA A 277 -20.05 -0.79 32.13
CA ALA A 277 -21.08 -1.58 31.48
C ALA A 277 -21.27 -1.10 30.02
N TRP A 278 -21.64 -2.02 29.14
CA TRP A 278 -21.90 -1.69 27.73
C TRP A 278 -23.01 -2.53 27.11
N THR A 279 -23.58 -2.01 26.04
CA THR A 279 -24.59 -2.72 25.26
C THR A 279 -23.97 -3.89 24.50
N ALA A 280 -24.68 -5.02 24.48
CA ALA A 280 -24.26 -6.16 23.67
C ALA A 280 -24.24 -5.76 22.19
N VAL A 281 -23.19 -6.17 21.49
CA VAL A 281 -23.03 -5.98 20.03
C VAL A 281 -23.35 -7.28 19.34
N GLU A 282 -24.26 -7.24 18.38
CA GLU A 282 -24.63 -8.41 17.59
C GLU A 282 -23.38 -8.96 16.86
N SER A 283 -23.24 -10.28 16.83
CA SER A 283 -22.11 -10.99 16.26
C SER A 283 -20.74 -10.80 16.94
N ALA A 284 -20.64 -10.07 18.04
CA ALA A 284 -19.39 -10.01 18.81
C ALA A 284 -19.10 -11.37 19.47
N ALA A 285 -17.92 -11.94 19.19
CA ALA A 285 -17.48 -13.16 19.86
C ALA A 285 -17.03 -12.92 21.33
N GLY A 286 -16.77 -11.67 21.67
CA GLY A 286 -16.34 -11.22 23.00
C GLY A 286 -15.87 -9.77 22.96
N TYR A 287 -15.40 -9.30 24.10
CA TYR A 287 -14.94 -7.93 24.30
C TYR A 287 -13.54 -7.92 24.91
N ILE A 288 -12.78 -6.94 24.52
CA ILE A 288 -11.49 -6.62 25.13
C ILE A 288 -11.68 -5.32 25.92
N VAL A 289 -11.48 -5.40 27.23
CA VAL A 289 -11.50 -4.22 28.09
C VAL A 289 -10.08 -3.70 28.21
N LEU A 290 -9.89 -2.43 27.87
CA LEU A 290 -8.62 -1.73 28.05
C LEU A 290 -8.72 -0.88 29.32
N CYS A 291 -7.63 -0.81 30.08
CA CYS A 291 -7.46 0.14 31.18
C CYS A 291 -6.10 0.82 31.01
N ASN A 292 -6.11 2.13 30.92
CA ASN A 292 -4.90 2.93 30.69
C ASN A 292 -4.09 2.45 29.47
N GLY A 293 -4.79 2.11 28.38
CA GLY A 293 -4.20 1.63 27.12
C GLY A 293 -3.66 0.21 27.15
N LYS A 294 -3.86 -0.54 28.23
CA LYS A 294 -3.44 -1.95 28.36
C LYS A 294 -4.64 -2.87 28.49
N ILE A 295 -4.54 -4.07 27.94
CA ILE A 295 -5.59 -5.08 28.09
C ILE A 295 -5.75 -5.43 29.57
N ALA A 296 -6.93 -5.17 30.11
CA ALA A 296 -7.32 -5.51 31.48
C ALA A 296 -8.09 -6.84 31.52
N ALA A 297 -8.90 -7.12 30.49
CA ALA A 297 -9.63 -8.38 30.40
C ALA A 297 -10.03 -8.74 28.96
N HIS A 298 -10.20 -10.05 28.72
CA HIS A 298 -11.00 -10.61 27.65
C HIS A 298 -12.26 -11.20 28.29
N THR A 299 -13.45 -10.83 27.83
CA THR A 299 -14.72 -11.25 28.44
C THR A 299 -15.81 -11.41 27.38
N SER A 300 -16.75 -12.31 27.65
CA SER A 300 -18.02 -12.40 26.91
C SER A 300 -19.17 -11.68 27.63
N GLN A 301 -18.95 -11.17 28.84
CA GLN A 301 -19.91 -10.39 29.59
C GLN A 301 -19.89 -8.93 29.10
N CYS A 302 -20.97 -8.22 29.33
CA CYS A 302 -21.11 -6.78 28.99
C CYS A 302 -20.84 -5.87 30.20
N THR A 303 -20.14 -6.37 31.22
CA THR A 303 -19.74 -5.60 32.40
C THR A 303 -18.32 -5.93 32.83
N PHE A 304 -17.66 -4.99 33.51
CA PHE A 304 -16.33 -5.15 34.08
C PHE A 304 -16.20 -4.32 35.36
N PRO A 305 -15.67 -4.87 36.46
CA PRO A 305 -15.52 -4.13 37.69
C PRO A 305 -14.47 -3.04 37.59
N VAL A 306 -14.81 -1.80 37.98
CA VAL A 306 -13.89 -0.66 37.99
C VAL A 306 -12.98 -0.78 39.24
N GLN A 307 -11.67 -0.69 39.02
CA GLN A 307 -10.68 -0.65 40.09
C GLN A 307 -10.55 0.78 40.63
N LYS A 308 -10.82 0.94 41.96
CA LYS A 308 -10.70 2.24 42.64
C LYS A 308 -9.25 2.52 43.05
N SER A 309 -8.39 2.93 42.16
CA SER A 309 -7.05 3.41 42.51
C SER A 309 -6.63 4.57 41.61
N GLY A 310 -7.03 5.78 42.01
CA GLY A 310 -6.69 6.98 41.26
C GLY A 310 -7.45 7.17 39.92
N TYR A 311 -6.94 8.02 39.03
CA TYR A 311 -7.49 8.19 37.70
C TYR A 311 -7.20 6.97 36.80
N SER A 312 -8.23 6.46 36.17
CA SER A 312 -8.12 5.37 35.18
C SER A 312 -9.02 5.67 33.97
N GLU A 313 -8.52 5.40 32.78
CA GLU A 313 -9.24 5.53 31.51
C GLU A 313 -9.53 4.11 30.98
N TYR A 314 -10.82 3.81 30.71
CA TYR A 314 -11.28 2.53 30.20
C TYR A 314 -11.78 2.66 28.76
#